data_c2401c5ab94f7d7ea99c33eb45d86e94
#
_entry.id   c2401c5ab94f7d7ea99c33eb45d86e94
#
_cell.length_a   1.000
_cell.length_b   1.000
_cell.length_c   1.000
_cell.angle_alpha   90.00
_cell.angle_beta   90.00
_cell.angle_gamma   90.00
#
_symmetry.space_group_name_H-M   'P 1'
#
loop_
_entity.id
_entity.type
_entity.pdbx_description
1 polymer ?
#
loop_
_entity_poly.entity_id
_entity_poly.type
_entity_poly.pdbx_seq_one_letter_code
_entity_poly.pdbx_strand_id
1 'polypeptide(L)'
;MTSPTLSFSELALAPSLTQAVAEMGYETMTPIQAQAIPVVLTGQDVMGAAQTGTGKTAAFSLPLLQRLMRHENSSASPARHPVRALVLLPTRELADQVAQQIAQYAKHTKLRSTVVFGGMDMKPQTAELKKGVEVLVATPGRLLDHIEAKNAVLHQVEYVVLDEADRMLDIGFLPDLQRILSYLPKERTTLLFSATFSPEIKRLASSYLQNPVTIEVARANATASTVEQRFYAAHDDDKRRTICHVLQERGIRQAFIFSNSKLGCARLSRALERDGYRAAALHGDKSQDERLKALEAFKQGEVDLLVCTDVAARGLDIKDVPAVFNYDVPFNAEDYVHRIGRTGRAGASGLAVTLVAPSDSRLVADIEKLIKTRITVETLAMPSARARQRSDAGEPRSERPSGYQEARNGTSHFASSRPVRGTRPVRAAPADPFFDRPYEASASEAPPTWESKPAPGSTLRQIKAKRKVPALFKPAGSV
;
A
#
# COMPACT_ATOMS: atom_id res chain seq x y z
N MET A 1 -23.42 20.56 17.44
CA MET A 1 -22.49 21.34 18.28
C MET A 1 -21.15 21.30 17.57
N THR A 2 -20.75 22.38 16.95
CA THR A 2 -19.43 22.56 16.34
C THR A 2 -18.39 22.62 17.46
N SER A 3 -17.53 21.60 17.53
CA SER A 3 -16.36 21.62 18.43
C SER A 3 -15.56 22.89 18.16
N PRO A 4 -15.07 23.59 19.17
CA PRO A 4 -14.22 24.77 18.96
C PRO A 4 -13.02 24.39 18.09
N THR A 5 -12.78 25.14 17.04
CA THR A 5 -11.62 25.00 16.17
C THR A 5 -10.41 25.51 16.95
N LEU A 6 -9.61 24.60 17.51
CA LEU A 6 -8.37 24.93 18.21
C LEU A 6 -7.30 25.31 17.19
N SER A 7 -6.57 26.40 17.47
CA SER A 7 -5.45 26.84 16.63
C SER A 7 -4.14 26.14 17.02
N PHE A 8 -3.26 25.93 16.04
CA PHE A 8 -1.89 25.43 16.32
C PHE A 8 -1.08 26.41 17.20
N SER A 9 -1.41 27.70 17.18
CA SER A 9 -0.77 28.72 18.01
C SER A 9 -1.04 28.54 19.53
N GLU A 10 -2.08 27.80 19.90
CA GLU A 10 -2.44 27.52 21.29
C GLU A 10 -1.63 26.33 21.87
N LEU A 11 -0.91 25.59 21.00
CA LEU A 11 -0.06 24.50 21.45
C LEU A 11 1.26 25.02 22.01
N ALA A 12 1.70 24.45 23.12
CA ALA A 12 3.01 24.72 23.73
C ALA A 12 4.14 24.03 22.92
N LEU A 13 4.29 24.42 21.63
CA LEU A 13 5.38 23.96 20.77
C LEU A 13 6.55 24.95 20.79
N ALA A 14 7.76 24.42 20.57
CA ALA A 14 8.94 25.26 20.39
C ALA A 14 8.77 26.22 19.21
N PRO A 15 9.31 27.45 19.26
CA PRO A 15 9.18 28.43 18.16
C PRO A 15 9.59 27.91 16.79
N SER A 16 10.62 27.06 16.72
CA SER A 16 11.07 26.40 15.49
C SER A 16 10.02 25.47 14.87
N LEU A 17 9.26 24.74 15.69
CA LEU A 17 8.18 23.88 15.22
C LEU A 17 6.94 24.70 14.82
N THR A 18 6.60 25.71 15.61
CA THR A 18 5.49 26.63 15.29
C THR A 18 5.73 27.37 13.98
N GLN A 19 6.97 27.81 13.73
CA GLN A 19 7.35 28.43 12.48
C GLN A 19 7.19 27.48 11.29
N ALA A 20 7.64 26.22 11.40
CA ALA A 20 7.49 25.23 10.36
C ALA A 20 6.01 24.94 10.04
N VAL A 21 5.16 24.82 11.06
CA VAL A 21 3.72 24.62 10.94
C VAL A 21 3.05 25.80 10.20
N ALA A 22 3.42 27.04 10.56
CA ALA A 22 2.91 28.25 9.92
C ALA A 22 3.33 28.34 8.43
N GLU A 23 4.61 28.01 8.11
CA GLU A 23 5.09 27.97 6.72
C GLU A 23 4.36 26.93 5.86
N MET A 24 3.84 25.85 6.48
CA MET A 24 3.02 24.83 5.81
C MET A 24 1.55 25.26 5.66
N GLY A 25 1.16 26.44 6.14
CA GLY A 25 -0.20 26.96 6.06
C GLY A 25 -1.19 26.28 7.01
N TYR A 26 -0.72 25.68 8.10
CA TYR A 26 -1.59 25.04 9.08
C TYR A 26 -2.06 26.08 10.12
N GLU A 27 -3.32 26.48 10.03
CA GLU A 27 -3.94 27.46 10.94
C GLU A 27 -4.72 26.75 12.04
N THR A 28 -5.56 25.79 11.69
CA THR A 28 -6.49 25.12 12.58
C THR A 28 -6.20 23.61 12.66
N MET A 29 -6.36 23.06 13.85
CA MET A 29 -6.17 21.63 14.09
C MET A 29 -7.37 20.82 13.64
N THR A 30 -7.09 19.67 13.02
CA THR A 30 -8.12 18.64 12.79
C THR A 30 -8.55 17.99 14.11
N PRO A 31 -9.71 17.32 14.16
CA PRO A 31 -10.18 16.68 15.41
C PRO A 31 -9.19 15.67 16.00
N ILE A 32 -8.46 14.90 15.17
CA ILE A 32 -7.46 13.95 15.68
C ILE A 32 -6.24 14.69 16.25
N GLN A 33 -5.82 15.80 15.65
CA GLN A 33 -4.72 16.62 16.12
C GLN A 33 -5.04 17.27 17.45
N ALA A 34 -6.22 17.88 17.58
CA ALA A 34 -6.67 18.56 18.78
C ALA A 34 -6.76 17.61 19.99
N GLN A 35 -7.10 16.33 19.78
CA GLN A 35 -7.22 15.34 20.84
C GLN A 35 -5.88 14.64 21.13
N ALA A 36 -5.11 14.27 20.08
CA ALA A 36 -3.91 13.47 20.28
C ALA A 36 -2.68 14.28 20.70
N ILE A 37 -2.47 15.48 20.14
CA ILE A 37 -1.25 16.26 20.41
C ILE A 37 -1.07 16.54 21.92
N PRO A 38 -2.08 17.04 22.65
CA PRO A 38 -1.93 17.29 24.08
C PRO A 38 -1.58 16.02 24.87
N VAL A 39 -2.22 14.90 24.56
CA VAL A 39 -1.97 13.62 25.24
C VAL A 39 -0.55 13.12 25.00
N VAL A 40 -0.08 13.15 23.74
CA VAL A 40 1.28 12.73 23.40
C VAL A 40 2.34 13.63 24.04
N LEU A 41 2.08 14.92 24.16
CA LEU A 41 2.98 15.88 24.85
C LEU A 41 3.18 15.52 26.32
N THR A 42 2.20 14.92 27.01
CA THR A 42 2.36 14.43 28.38
C THR A 42 3.15 13.12 28.46
N GLY A 43 3.37 12.42 27.35
CA GLY A 43 4.10 11.16 27.29
C GLY A 43 3.22 9.93 27.49
N GLN A 44 1.92 10.08 27.40
CA GLN A 44 0.99 8.97 27.46
C GLN A 44 0.93 8.22 26.11
N ASP A 45 0.71 6.93 26.20
CA ASP A 45 0.44 6.10 25.03
C ASP A 45 -0.93 6.44 24.44
N VAL A 46 -1.02 6.38 23.11
CA VAL A 46 -2.26 6.68 22.39
C VAL A 46 -2.63 5.54 21.44
N MET A 47 -3.91 5.18 21.46
CA MET A 47 -4.54 4.35 20.45
C MET A 47 -5.55 5.19 19.67
N GLY A 48 -5.20 5.61 18.45
CA GLY A 48 -5.98 6.55 17.63
C GLY A 48 -6.70 5.85 16.48
N ALA A 49 -8.06 5.93 16.43
CA ALA A 49 -8.83 5.56 15.25
C ALA A 49 -9.05 6.77 14.36
N ALA A 50 -8.37 6.81 13.22
CA ALA A 50 -8.53 7.89 12.26
C ALA A 50 -8.15 7.43 10.84
N GLN A 51 -8.94 7.84 9.85
CA GLN A 51 -8.70 7.50 8.46
C GLN A 51 -7.48 8.24 7.87
N THR A 52 -6.96 7.76 6.75
CA THR A 52 -5.90 8.45 6.00
C THR A 52 -6.39 9.83 5.54
N GLY A 53 -5.55 10.85 5.69
CA GLY A 53 -5.89 12.22 5.30
C GLY A 53 -6.60 13.06 6.36
N THR A 54 -6.79 12.53 7.58
CA THR A 54 -7.34 13.29 8.71
C THR A 54 -6.30 14.13 9.46
N GLY A 55 -5.03 14.11 9.04
CA GLY A 55 -3.95 14.85 9.69
C GLY A 55 -3.19 14.07 10.77
N LYS A 56 -3.26 12.73 10.77
CA LYS A 56 -2.55 11.86 11.73
C LYS A 56 -1.05 12.14 11.79
N THR A 57 -0.41 12.37 10.64
CA THR A 57 1.03 12.61 10.59
C THR A 57 1.45 13.78 11.48
N ALA A 58 0.78 14.91 11.40
CA ALA A 58 1.03 16.03 12.31
C ALA A 58 0.66 15.70 13.76
N ALA A 59 -0.42 14.93 13.96
CA ALA A 59 -0.88 14.55 15.30
C ALA A 59 0.15 13.74 16.09
N PHE A 60 0.97 12.91 15.44
CA PHE A 60 2.05 12.20 16.14
C PHE A 60 3.42 12.86 15.97
N SER A 61 3.72 13.47 14.81
CA SER A 61 5.06 14.00 14.54
C SER A 61 5.38 15.26 15.32
N LEU A 62 4.44 16.21 15.43
CA LEU A 62 4.68 17.47 16.15
C LEU A 62 5.00 17.25 17.63
N PRO A 63 4.19 16.51 18.41
CA PRO A 63 4.51 16.27 19.81
C PRO A 63 5.75 15.38 19.99
N LEU A 64 5.99 14.44 19.08
CA LEU A 64 7.20 13.62 19.06
C LEU A 64 8.44 14.51 18.90
N LEU A 65 8.47 15.39 17.89
CA LEU A 65 9.57 16.32 17.66
C LEU A 65 9.74 17.27 18.85
N GLN A 66 8.64 17.83 19.39
CA GLN A 66 8.67 18.69 20.57
C GLN A 66 9.37 18.01 21.75
N ARG A 67 9.07 16.74 22.02
CA ARG A 67 9.69 16.01 23.11
C ARG A 67 11.15 15.65 22.83
N LEU A 68 11.54 15.50 21.57
CA LEU A 68 12.92 15.26 21.15
C LEU A 68 13.80 16.53 21.15
N MET A 69 13.23 17.74 21.22
CA MET A 69 13.98 18.99 21.28
C MET A 69 15.03 19.01 22.42
N ARG A 70 14.78 18.31 23.50
CA ARG A 70 15.76 18.16 24.60
C ARG A 70 17.07 17.47 24.19
N HIS A 71 17.06 16.75 23.08
CA HIS A 71 18.22 16.04 22.51
C HIS A 71 18.85 16.80 21.34
N GLU A 72 18.27 17.94 20.98
CA GLU A 72 18.77 18.76 19.87
C GLU A 72 20.21 19.18 20.13
N ASN A 73 21.08 18.93 19.17
CA ASN A 73 22.49 19.33 19.25
C ASN A 73 23.07 19.57 17.84
N SER A 74 24.19 20.32 17.79
CA SER A 74 24.89 20.66 16.54
C SER A 74 26.13 19.82 16.27
N SER A 75 26.31 18.72 17.02
CA SER A 75 27.48 17.85 16.84
C SER A 75 27.46 17.19 15.46
N ALA A 76 28.62 17.03 14.86
CA ALA A 76 28.80 16.21 13.68
C ALA A 76 28.97 14.71 14.01
N SER A 77 29.18 14.37 15.29
CA SER A 77 29.44 12.99 15.71
C SER A 77 28.18 12.13 15.68
N PRO A 78 28.16 11.01 14.96
CA PRO A 78 27.02 10.09 14.91
C PRO A 78 26.59 9.58 16.30
N ALA A 79 27.54 9.42 17.21
CA ALA A 79 27.25 8.95 18.58
C ALA A 79 26.37 9.92 19.39
N ARG A 80 26.25 11.18 18.97
CA ARG A 80 25.38 12.18 19.58
C ARG A 80 23.97 12.19 18.97
N HIS A 81 23.74 11.42 17.93
CA HIS A 81 22.48 11.32 17.18
C HIS A 81 21.97 9.87 17.11
N PRO A 82 21.75 9.21 18.28
CA PRO A 82 21.15 7.87 18.28
C PRO A 82 19.67 7.93 17.87
N VAL A 83 19.13 6.83 17.37
CA VAL A 83 17.70 6.72 17.11
C VAL A 83 16.92 6.80 18.40
N ARG A 84 16.06 7.82 18.52
CA ARG A 84 15.20 8.08 19.67
C ARG A 84 13.71 7.93 19.35
N ALA A 85 13.34 8.09 18.11
CA ALA A 85 11.99 7.85 17.65
C ALA A 85 11.98 6.91 16.43
N LEU A 86 11.08 5.94 16.46
CA LEU A 86 10.86 4.99 15.39
C LEU A 86 9.40 5.12 14.90
N VAL A 87 9.23 5.35 13.59
CA VAL A 87 7.91 5.39 12.95
C VAL A 87 7.81 4.24 11.96
N LEU A 88 6.89 3.30 12.21
CA LEU A 88 6.67 2.13 11.38
C LEU A 88 5.43 2.31 10.51
N LEU A 89 5.58 1.99 9.22
CA LEU A 89 4.58 2.18 8.19
C LEU A 89 4.53 0.96 7.26
N PRO A 90 3.35 0.60 6.71
CA PRO A 90 3.19 -0.62 5.93
C PRO A 90 3.83 -0.57 4.54
N THR A 91 3.92 0.60 3.92
CA THR A 91 4.37 0.74 2.53
C THR A 91 5.49 1.76 2.38
N ARG A 92 6.28 1.60 1.31
CA ARG A 92 7.45 2.44 1.00
C ARG A 92 7.03 3.88 0.73
N GLU A 93 5.97 4.04 -0.05
CA GLU A 93 5.44 5.34 -0.46
C GLU A 93 4.96 6.13 0.74
N LEU A 94 4.26 5.46 1.67
CA LEU A 94 3.80 6.11 2.89
C LEU A 94 4.98 6.44 3.82
N ALA A 95 5.98 5.56 3.91
CA ALA A 95 7.18 5.82 4.70
C ALA A 95 7.96 7.03 4.18
N ASP A 96 8.14 7.13 2.86
CA ASP A 96 8.79 8.27 2.21
C ASP A 96 8.00 9.57 2.43
N GLN A 97 6.68 9.53 2.23
CA GLN A 97 5.79 10.67 2.45
C GLN A 97 5.84 11.17 3.90
N VAL A 98 5.77 10.27 4.88
CA VAL A 98 5.83 10.63 6.30
C VAL A 98 7.21 11.18 6.66
N ALA A 99 8.29 10.61 6.11
CA ALA A 99 9.65 11.11 6.33
C ALA A 99 9.83 12.53 5.78
N GLN A 100 9.30 12.83 4.59
CA GLN A 100 9.31 14.17 4.01
C GLN A 100 8.53 15.16 4.89
N GLN A 101 7.36 14.78 5.40
CA GLN A 101 6.59 15.63 6.31
C GLN A 101 7.33 15.88 7.63
N ILE A 102 7.93 14.84 8.23
CA ILE A 102 8.74 15.00 9.44
C ILE A 102 9.92 15.95 9.19
N ALA A 103 10.60 15.81 8.05
CA ALA A 103 11.69 16.72 7.67
C ALA A 103 11.22 18.17 7.54
N GLN A 104 10.01 18.38 6.99
CA GLN A 104 9.40 19.72 6.90
C GLN A 104 9.08 20.29 8.29
N TYR A 105 8.48 19.50 9.20
CA TYR A 105 8.22 19.96 10.58
C TYR A 105 9.50 20.24 11.34
N ALA A 106 10.57 19.48 11.10
CA ALA A 106 11.86 19.64 11.76
C ALA A 106 12.80 20.69 11.10
N LYS A 107 12.35 21.35 10.02
CA LYS A 107 13.16 22.22 9.15
C LYS A 107 13.97 23.29 9.90
N HIS A 108 13.42 23.85 10.95
CA HIS A 108 14.05 24.89 11.77
C HIS A 108 14.69 24.33 13.06
N THR A 109 14.86 23.01 13.14
CA THR A 109 15.52 22.31 14.25
C THR A 109 16.84 21.72 13.79
N LYS A 110 17.62 21.18 14.74
CA LYS A 110 18.83 20.40 14.45
C LYS A 110 18.58 18.88 14.56
N LEU A 111 17.33 18.47 14.72
CA LEU A 111 16.94 17.08 14.72
C LEU A 111 17.08 16.49 13.31
N ARG A 112 17.65 15.31 13.22
CA ARG A 112 17.88 14.59 11.96
C ARG A 112 16.86 13.48 11.80
N SER A 113 16.38 13.31 10.59
CA SER A 113 15.49 12.21 10.25
C SER A 113 15.96 11.50 9.00
N THR A 114 15.66 10.20 8.90
CA THR A 114 15.89 9.42 7.69
C THR A 114 14.82 8.37 7.52
N VAL A 115 14.74 7.79 6.31
CA VAL A 115 13.80 6.71 6.00
C VAL A 115 14.53 5.49 5.46
N VAL A 116 14.05 4.30 5.85
CA VAL A 116 14.54 3.01 5.34
C VAL A 116 13.37 2.15 4.88
N PHE A 117 13.44 1.67 3.64
CA PHE A 117 12.42 0.78 3.07
C PHE A 117 13.02 -0.15 2.02
N GLY A 118 12.36 -1.28 1.78
CA GLY A 118 12.81 -2.31 0.85
C GLY A 118 12.69 -1.91 -0.62
N GLY A 119 13.30 -2.71 -1.51
CA GLY A 119 13.21 -2.54 -2.97
C GLY A 119 14.11 -1.47 -3.58
N MET A 120 14.99 -0.89 -2.77
CA MET A 120 16.10 -0.03 -3.19
C MET A 120 17.41 -0.56 -2.62
N ASP A 121 18.54 -0.08 -3.12
CA ASP A 121 19.86 -0.45 -2.57
C ASP A 121 19.94 -0.07 -1.08
N MET A 122 20.48 -0.98 -0.30
CA MET A 122 20.67 -0.81 1.13
C MET A 122 21.84 0.14 1.47
N LYS A 123 22.84 0.27 0.57
CA LYS A 123 24.06 1.06 0.83
C LYS A 123 23.81 2.53 1.11
N PRO A 124 22.98 3.27 0.31
CA PRO A 124 22.67 4.66 0.63
C PRO A 124 21.97 4.81 1.99
N GLN A 125 21.01 3.91 2.30
CA GLN A 125 20.30 3.93 3.58
C GLN A 125 21.27 3.67 4.75
N THR A 126 22.22 2.74 4.58
CA THR A 126 23.28 2.49 5.56
C THR A 126 24.17 3.71 5.78
N ALA A 127 24.50 4.45 4.71
CA ALA A 127 25.30 5.67 4.81
C ALA A 127 24.57 6.75 5.61
N GLU A 128 23.27 6.93 5.39
CA GLU A 128 22.46 7.89 6.17
C GLU A 128 22.36 7.48 7.64
N LEU A 129 22.08 6.20 7.94
CA LEU A 129 22.05 5.71 9.33
C LEU A 129 23.38 5.91 10.06
N LYS A 130 24.50 5.73 9.37
CA LYS A 130 25.85 5.95 9.93
C LYS A 130 26.16 7.40 10.27
N LYS A 131 25.46 8.38 9.67
CA LYS A 131 25.58 9.80 10.05
C LYS A 131 24.92 10.10 11.42
N GLY A 132 24.07 9.21 11.89
CA GLY A 132 23.27 9.37 13.10
C GLY A 132 22.00 10.18 12.84
N VAL A 133 20.89 9.72 13.37
CA VAL A 133 19.56 10.33 13.21
C VAL A 133 18.73 10.11 14.48
N GLU A 134 17.98 11.11 14.90
CA GLU A 134 17.06 10.98 16.03
C GLU A 134 15.75 10.32 15.63
N VAL A 135 15.26 10.55 14.40
CA VAL A 135 13.99 10.02 13.92
C VAL A 135 14.22 9.08 12.76
N LEU A 136 13.83 7.83 12.93
CA LEU A 136 13.90 6.78 11.91
C LEU A 136 12.48 6.41 11.46
N VAL A 137 12.18 6.64 10.19
CA VAL A 137 10.97 6.17 9.55
C VAL A 137 11.29 4.88 8.80
N ALA A 138 10.45 3.85 8.91
CA ALA A 138 10.80 2.56 8.34
C ALA A 138 9.60 1.71 7.91
N THR A 139 9.82 0.85 6.90
CA THR A 139 8.98 -0.34 6.70
C THR A 139 9.57 -1.54 7.43
N PRO A 140 8.75 -2.44 8.02
CA PRO A 140 9.21 -3.48 8.94
C PRO A 140 10.35 -4.34 8.39
N GLY A 141 10.22 -4.94 7.21
CA GLY A 141 11.22 -5.87 6.67
C GLY A 141 12.60 -5.23 6.51
N ARG A 142 12.70 -4.03 5.89
CA ARG A 142 13.98 -3.34 5.69
C ARG A 142 14.61 -2.89 7.01
N LEU A 143 13.79 -2.51 7.98
CA LEU A 143 14.31 -2.20 9.31
C LEU A 143 14.99 -3.42 9.94
N LEU A 144 14.36 -4.60 9.83
CA LEU A 144 14.98 -5.85 10.29
C LEU A 144 16.30 -6.14 9.61
N ASP A 145 16.40 -5.95 8.28
CA ASP A 145 17.67 -6.08 7.55
C ASP A 145 18.76 -5.18 8.15
N HIS A 146 18.42 -3.91 8.47
CA HIS A 146 19.37 -2.97 9.07
C HIS A 146 19.72 -3.31 10.53
N ILE A 147 18.78 -3.86 11.31
CA ILE A 147 19.03 -4.33 12.68
C ILE A 147 19.99 -5.52 12.63
N GLU A 148 19.74 -6.51 11.79
CA GLU A 148 20.58 -7.71 11.62
C GLU A 148 22.00 -7.34 11.15
N ALA A 149 22.10 -6.40 10.22
CA ALA A 149 23.37 -5.85 9.75
C ALA A 149 24.03 -4.88 10.76
N LYS A 150 23.44 -4.67 11.94
CA LYS A 150 23.93 -3.72 12.98
C LYS A 150 24.08 -2.28 12.49
N ASN A 151 23.34 -1.90 11.46
CA ASN A 151 23.30 -0.52 10.96
C ASN A 151 22.32 0.35 11.74
N ALA A 152 21.25 -0.23 12.30
CA ALA A 152 20.26 0.44 13.13
C ALA A 152 20.34 -0.11 14.56
N VAL A 153 20.53 0.79 15.53
CA VAL A 153 20.61 0.49 16.96
C VAL A 153 19.45 1.18 17.66
N LEU A 154 18.58 0.41 18.31
CA LEU A 154 17.29 0.88 18.82
C LEU A 154 17.18 0.96 20.34
N HIS A 155 18.26 0.72 21.08
CA HIS A 155 18.24 0.66 22.55
C HIS A 155 18.02 2.03 23.24
N GLN A 156 18.03 3.14 22.48
CA GLN A 156 17.75 4.48 22.97
C GLN A 156 16.43 5.07 22.45
N VAL A 157 15.59 4.23 21.87
CA VAL A 157 14.28 4.64 21.36
C VAL A 157 13.36 4.97 22.54
N GLU A 158 12.83 6.17 22.54
CA GLU A 158 11.92 6.71 23.54
C GLU A 158 10.48 6.79 23.02
N TYR A 159 10.30 6.80 21.67
CA TYR A 159 9.02 6.90 21.01
C TYR A 159 8.90 5.89 19.89
N VAL A 160 7.76 5.24 19.83
CA VAL A 160 7.38 4.35 18.72
C VAL A 160 6.01 4.76 18.20
N VAL A 161 5.91 4.88 16.90
CA VAL A 161 4.65 5.09 16.21
C VAL A 161 4.39 3.90 15.28
N LEU A 162 3.24 3.28 15.41
CA LEU A 162 2.70 2.31 14.48
C LEU A 162 1.57 2.99 13.72
N ASP A 163 1.80 3.45 12.49
CA ASP A 163 0.76 4.08 11.68
C ASP A 163 0.25 3.12 10.60
N GLU A 164 -1.05 3.16 10.35
CA GLU A 164 -1.78 2.19 9.54
C GLU A 164 -1.55 0.74 10.03
N ALA A 165 -1.71 0.53 11.35
CA ALA A 165 -1.42 -0.75 11.99
C ALA A 165 -2.29 -1.90 11.46
N ASP A 166 -3.58 -1.68 11.21
CA ASP A 166 -4.49 -2.63 10.58
C ASP A 166 -3.89 -3.14 9.26
N ARG A 167 -3.35 -2.25 8.50
CA ARG A 167 -2.73 -2.56 7.23
C ARG A 167 -1.42 -3.35 7.35
N MET A 168 -0.60 -3.04 8.35
CA MET A 168 0.59 -3.85 8.62
C MET A 168 0.21 -5.30 8.94
N LEU A 169 -0.92 -5.51 9.63
CA LEU A 169 -1.46 -6.85 9.91
C LEU A 169 -1.97 -7.53 8.64
N ASP A 170 -2.74 -6.82 7.80
CA ASP A 170 -3.27 -7.34 6.52
C ASP A 170 -2.16 -7.82 5.56
N ILE A 171 -1.02 -7.14 5.56
CA ILE A 171 0.15 -7.51 4.74
C ILE A 171 0.91 -8.70 5.35
N GLY A 172 0.64 -9.04 6.61
CA GLY A 172 1.29 -10.13 7.32
C GLY A 172 2.54 -9.73 8.11
N PHE A 173 2.74 -8.44 8.39
CA PHE A 173 3.90 -7.94 9.15
C PHE A 173 3.82 -8.15 10.67
N LEU A 174 2.80 -8.85 11.18
CA LEU A 174 2.70 -9.08 12.62
C LEU A 174 3.97 -9.72 13.24
N PRO A 175 4.58 -10.79 12.66
CA PRO A 175 5.82 -11.34 13.18
C PRO A 175 6.98 -10.35 13.18
N ASP A 176 7.10 -9.56 12.09
CA ASP A 176 8.15 -8.55 11.95
C ASP A 176 8.00 -7.43 12.99
N LEU A 177 6.76 -6.97 13.21
CA LEU A 177 6.45 -5.97 14.24
C LEU A 177 6.81 -6.49 15.63
N GLN A 178 6.41 -7.71 15.98
CA GLN A 178 6.74 -8.33 17.26
C GLN A 178 8.25 -8.41 17.47
N ARG A 179 8.98 -8.80 16.43
CA ARG A 179 10.43 -8.88 16.44
C ARG A 179 11.08 -7.51 16.63
N ILE A 180 10.64 -6.49 15.87
CA ILE A 180 11.14 -5.11 16.01
C ILE A 180 10.88 -4.59 17.43
N LEU A 181 9.64 -4.74 17.93
CA LEU A 181 9.24 -4.25 19.24
C LEU A 181 10.01 -4.92 20.39
N SER A 182 10.52 -6.15 20.18
CA SER A 182 11.37 -6.85 21.15
C SER A 182 12.77 -6.26 21.30
N TYR A 183 13.27 -5.51 20.32
CA TYR A 183 14.55 -4.80 20.38
C TYR A 183 14.48 -3.45 21.10
N LEU A 184 13.28 -2.97 21.39
CA LEU A 184 13.05 -1.63 21.95
C LEU A 184 13.07 -1.64 23.48
N PRO A 185 13.47 -0.53 24.11
CA PRO A 185 13.32 -0.35 25.55
C PRO A 185 11.87 -0.56 26.01
N LYS A 186 11.69 -1.09 27.23
CA LYS A 186 10.37 -1.24 27.85
C LYS A 186 9.74 0.11 28.19
N GLU A 187 10.56 1.03 28.70
CA GLU A 187 10.15 2.40 29.02
C GLU A 187 10.21 3.26 27.76
N ARG A 188 9.06 3.46 27.14
CA ARG A 188 8.88 4.28 25.95
C ARG A 188 7.44 4.73 25.83
N THR A 189 7.19 5.75 25.03
CA THR A 189 5.83 6.13 24.61
C THR A 189 5.51 5.40 23.30
N THR A 190 4.38 4.72 23.26
CA THR A 190 3.94 3.97 22.05
C THR A 190 2.62 4.55 21.53
N LEU A 191 2.61 4.94 20.28
CA LEU A 191 1.45 5.48 19.58
C LEU A 191 1.02 4.49 18.51
N LEU A 192 -0.25 4.08 18.52
CA LEU A 192 -0.82 3.19 17.54
C LEU A 192 -1.97 3.90 16.82
N PHE A 193 -1.82 4.10 15.52
CA PHE A 193 -2.86 4.65 14.66
C PHE A 193 -3.35 3.59 13.67
N SER A 194 -4.67 3.50 13.54
CA SER A 194 -5.33 2.54 12.68
C SER A 194 -6.63 3.14 12.13
N ALA A 195 -7.11 2.69 10.98
CA ALA A 195 -8.44 3.06 10.50
C ALA A 195 -9.53 2.25 11.21
N THR A 196 -9.19 1.04 11.69
CA THR A 196 -10.12 0.12 12.35
C THR A 196 -9.53 -0.42 13.65
N PHE A 197 -10.38 -0.71 14.63
CA PHE A 197 -10.01 -1.38 15.87
C PHE A 197 -10.50 -2.83 15.88
N SER A 198 -9.95 -3.64 14.95
CA SER A 198 -10.20 -5.08 14.91
C SER A 198 -9.73 -5.78 16.20
N PRO A 199 -10.19 -7.00 16.49
CA PRO A 199 -9.71 -7.78 17.63
C PRO A 199 -8.19 -7.97 17.63
N GLU A 200 -7.57 -8.07 16.44
CA GLU A 200 -6.12 -8.20 16.25
C GLU A 200 -5.39 -6.91 16.66
N ILE A 201 -5.90 -5.76 16.24
CA ILE A 201 -5.34 -4.44 16.61
C ILE A 201 -5.47 -4.23 18.12
N LYS A 202 -6.61 -4.60 18.73
CA LYS A 202 -6.78 -4.50 20.17
C LYS A 202 -5.79 -5.41 20.93
N ARG A 203 -5.54 -6.63 20.42
CA ARG A 203 -4.52 -7.54 21.00
C ARG A 203 -3.12 -6.96 20.87
N LEU A 204 -2.77 -6.39 19.71
CA LEU A 204 -1.48 -5.72 19.52
C LEU A 204 -1.33 -4.56 20.50
N ALA A 205 -2.34 -3.70 20.62
CA ALA A 205 -2.35 -2.59 21.55
C ALA A 205 -2.18 -3.06 23.01
N SER A 206 -2.94 -4.05 23.47
CA SER A 206 -2.84 -4.56 24.83
C SER A 206 -1.50 -5.20 25.15
N SER A 207 -0.76 -5.68 24.14
CA SER A 207 0.56 -6.31 24.33
C SER A 207 1.70 -5.29 24.41
N TYR A 208 1.57 -4.11 23.80
CA TYR A 208 2.70 -3.20 23.61
C TYR A 208 2.46 -1.76 24.08
N LEU A 209 1.22 -1.37 24.39
CA LEU A 209 0.88 -0.05 24.92
C LEU A 209 0.63 -0.14 26.42
N GLN A 210 0.98 0.94 27.15
CA GLN A 210 0.80 1.07 28.60
C GLN A 210 -0.31 2.08 28.89
N ASN A 211 -1.46 1.60 29.36
CA ASN A 211 -2.63 2.43 29.70
C ASN A 211 -2.95 3.49 28.62
N PRO A 212 -3.13 3.10 27.36
CA PRO A 212 -3.27 4.06 26.26
C PRO A 212 -4.57 4.86 26.38
N VAL A 213 -4.49 6.14 26.05
CA VAL A 213 -5.68 6.95 25.78
C VAL A 213 -6.24 6.55 24.42
N THR A 214 -7.49 6.09 24.42
CA THR A 214 -8.17 5.76 23.17
C THR A 214 -8.84 7.00 22.60
N ILE A 215 -8.49 7.37 21.37
CA ILE A 215 -9.05 8.50 20.64
C ILE A 215 -9.75 7.96 19.39
N GLU A 216 -11.05 8.04 19.39
CA GLU A 216 -11.89 7.71 18.24
C GLU A 216 -12.45 9.00 17.64
N VAL A 217 -11.85 9.47 16.58
CA VAL A 217 -12.48 10.51 15.79
C VAL A 217 -13.63 9.85 15.01
N ALA A 218 -14.85 10.29 15.32
CA ALA A 218 -16.03 9.78 14.66
C ALA A 218 -15.75 9.63 13.16
N ARG A 219 -15.97 8.43 12.65
CA ARG A 219 -15.87 8.18 11.21
C ARG A 219 -16.71 9.26 10.57
N ALA A 220 -16.08 10.20 9.89
CA ALA A 220 -16.83 11.06 9.03
C ALA A 220 -17.47 10.11 8.00
N ASN A 221 -18.73 9.73 8.22
CA ASN A 221 -19.58 9.15 7.18
C ASN A 221 -19.67 10.10 5.98
N ALA A 222 -19.05 11.27 6.12
CA ALA A 222 -18.91 12.31 5.13
C ALA A 222 -18.27 11.82 3.81
N THR A 223 -17.33 10.87 3.83
CA THR A 223 -16.78 10.37 2.56
C THR A 223 -17.82 9.59 1.76
N ALA A 224 -18.69 8.82 2.42
CA ALA A 224 -19.77 8.11 1.75
C ALA A 224 -20.92 9.05 1.35
N SER A 225 -21.09 10.21 2.03
CA SER A 225 -22.16 11.16 1.73
C SER A 225 -21.78 12.20 0.66
N THR A 226 -20.49 12.43 0.41
CA THR A 226 -20.01 13.36 -0.63
C THR A 226 -19.67 12.67 -1.95
N VAL A 227 -19.56 11.33 -1.96
CA VAL A 227 -19.25 10.55 -3.15
C VAL A 227 -20.53 9.98 -3.75
N GLU A 228 -20.81 10.30 -5.02
CA GLU A 228 -21.82 9.61 -5.80
C GLU A 228 -21.38 8.17 -6.03
N GLN A 229 -22.10 7.19 -5.47
CA GLN A 229 -21.75 5.78 -5.59
C GLN A 229 -22.70 5.10 -6.57
N ARG A 230 -22.16 4.46 -7.62
CA ARG A 230 -22.89 3.72 -8.63
C ARG A 230 -22.37 2.29 -8.72
N PHE A 231 -23.31 1.34 -8.81
CA PHE A 231 -22.99 -0.07 -8.98
C PHE A 231 -23.65 -0.55 -10.27
N TYR A 232 -22.82 -1.02 -11.22
CA TYR A 232 -23.29 -1.50 -12.50
C TYR A 232 -23.06 -3.00 -12.63
N ALA A 233 -24.10 -3.74 -13.04
CA ALA A 233 -23.96 -5.13 -13.43
C ALA A 233 -23.13 -5.21 -14.72
N ALA A 234 -22.04 -5.97 -14.70
CA ALA A 234 -21.17 -6.14 -15.84
C ALA A 234 -20.52 -7.52 -15.85
N HIS A 235 -20.56 -8.23 -16.96
CA HIS A 235 -19.75 -9.42 -17.17
C HIS A 235 -18.29 -9.01 -17.40
N ASP A 236 -17.35 -9.89 -17.10
CA ASP A 236 -15.92 -9.58 -17.16
C ASP A 236 -15.46 -9.04 -18.52
N ASP A 237 -16.02 -9.56 -19.63
CA ASP A 237 -15.74 -9.09 -20.98
C ASP A 237 -16.22 -7.66 -21.25
N ASP A 238 -17.26 -7.21 -20.56
CA ASP A 238 -17.87 -5.89 -20.75
C ASP A 238 -17.36 -4.83 -19.77
N LYS A 239 -16.74 -5.23 -18.64
CA LYS A 239 -16.27 -4.30 -17.61
C LYS A 239 -15.43 -3.14 -18.17
N ARG A 240 -14.46 -3.43 -19.06
CA ARG A 240 -13.61 -2.41 -19.67
C ARG A 240 -14.43 -1.43 -20.53
N ARG A 241 -15.37 -1.95 -21.33
CA ARG A 241 -16.25 -1.12 -22.17
C ARG A 241 -17.15 -0.24 -21.34
N THR A 242 -17.64 -0.76 -20.20
CA THR A 242 -18.44 0.00 -19.24
C THR A 242 -17.65 1.18 -18.66
N ILE A 243 -16.39 0.97 -18.27
CA ILE A 243 -15.52 2.08 -17.81
C ILE A 243 -15.36 3.13 -18.90
N CYS A 244 -14.99 2.73 -20.13
CA CYS A 244 -14.80 3.66 -21.23
C CYS A 244 -16.07 4.46 -21.53
N HIS A 245 -17.23 3.82 -21.46
CA HIS A 245 -18.52 4.48 -21.66
C HIS A 245 -18.79 5.52 -20.59
N VAL A 246 -18.65 5.18 -19.32
CA VAL A 246 -18.86 6.12 -18.19
C VAL A 246 -17.87 7.29 -18.24
N LEU A 247 -16.60 7.03 -18.55
CA LEU A 247 -15.59 8.08 -18.72
C LEU A 247 -16.00 9.10 -19.79
N GLN A 248 -16.49 8.59 -20.94
CA GLN A 248 -16.93 9.44 -22.07
C GLN A 248 -18.23 10.18 -21.74
N GLU A 249 -19.24 9.48 -21.20
CA GLU A 249 -20.54 10.05 -20.87
C GLU A 249 -20.44 11.17 -19.83
N ARG A 250 -19.59 10.97 -18.81
CA ARG A 250 -19.39 11.94 -17.72
C ARG A 250 -18.28 12.96 -17.98
N GLY A 251 -17.57 12.87 -19.09
CA GLY A 251 -16.45 13.75 -19.44
C GLY A 251 -15.28 13.68 -18.46
N ILE A 252 -15.09 12.50 -17.83
CA ILE A 252 -14.05 12.30 -16.82
C ILE A 252 -12.72 12.06 -17.52
N ARG A 253 -11.73 12.90 -17.19
CA ARG A 253 -10.38 12.78 -17.76
C ARG A 253 -9.45 11.96 -16.87
N GLN A 254 -9.53 12.14 -15.55
CA GLN A 254 -8.60 11.52 -14.61
C GLN A 254 -9.33 10.61 -13.62
N ALA A 255 -8.85 9.37 -13.45
CA ALA A 255 -9.46 8.41 -12.55
C ALA A 255 -8.47 7.35 -12.03
N PHE A 256 -8.76 6.84 -10.82
CA PHE A 256 -8.21 5.57 -10.35
C PHE A 256 -9.08 4.41 -10.82
N ILE A 257 -8.44 3.30 -11.22
CA ILE A 257 -9.13 2.06 -11.57
C ILE A 257 -8.51 0.93 -10.73
N PHE A 258 -9.31 0.33 -9.85
CA PHE A 258 -8.86 -0.73 -8.96
C PHE A 258 -9.13 -2.12 -9.54
N SER A 259 -8.11 -2.97 -9.56
CA SER A 259 -8.22 -4.39 -9.89
C SER A 259 -7.60 -5.24 -8.77
N ASN A 260 -8.20 -6.41 -8.51
CA ASN A 260 -7.77 -7.30 -7.42
C ASN A 260 -6.47 -8.04 -7.70
N SER A 261 -5.98 -8.05 -8.94
CA SER A 261 -4.78 -8.78 -9.31
C SER A 261 -3.75 -7.94 -10.07
N LYS A 262 -2.46 -8.21 -9.85
CA LYS A 262 -1.35 -7.58 -10.55
C LYS A 262 -1.44 -7.78 -12.08
N LEU A 263 -1.76 -9.01 -12.49
CA LEU A 263 -1.93 -9.36 -13.90
C LEU A 263 -3.14 -8.63 -14.51
N GLY A 264 -4.24 -8.53 -13.77
CA GLY A 264 -5.44 -7.75 -14.14
C GLY A 264 -5.10 -6.29 -14.38
N CYS A 265 -4.37 -5.66 -13.45
CA CYS A 265 -3.88 -4.28 -13.60
C CYS A 265 -3.07 -4.09 -14.89
N ALA A 266 -2.08 -4.95 -15.14
CA ALA A 266 -1.22 -4.83 -16.31
C ALA A 266 -1.98 -5.06 -17.62
N ARG A 267 -2.92 -6.01 -17.65
CA ARG A 267 -3.76 -6.29 -18.82
C ARG A 267 -4.74 -5.15 -19.10
N LEU A 268 -5.40 -4.64 -18.07
CA LEU A 268 -6.37 -3.57 -18.19
C LEU A 268 -5.70 -2.26 -18.64
N SER A 269 -4.56 -1.89 -18.07
CA SER A 269 -3.81 -0.70 -18.46
C SER A 269 -3.46 -0.75 -19.96
N ARG A 270 -2.85 -1.84 -20.43
CA ARG A 270 -2.53 -2.02 -21.86
C ARG A 270 -3.77 -2.04 -22.77
N ALA A 271 -4.92 -2.50 -22.26
CA ALA A 271 -6.15 -2.50 -23.02
C ALA A 271 -6.72 -1.08 -23.17
N LEU A 272 -6.65 -0.27 -22.09
CA LEU A 272 -7.06 1.13 -22.12
C LEU A 272 -6.13 1.99 -23.00
N GLU A 273 -4.81 1.71 -22.98
CA GLU A 273 -3.86 2.36 -23.91
C GLU A 273 -4.23 2.10 -25.37
N ARG A 274 -4.61 0.85 -25.72
CA ARG A 274 -5.10 0.52 -27.07
C ARG A 274 -6.42 1.19 -27.43
N ASP A 275 -7.25 1.52 -26.44
CA ASP A 275 -8.48 2.29 -26.64
C ASP A 275 -8.21 3.80 -26.73
N GLY A 276 -6.93 4.24 -26.65
CA GLY A 276 -6.53 5.64 -26.83
C GLY A 276 -6.44 6.45 -25.53
N TYR A 277 -6.54 5.82 -24.35
CA TYR A 277 -6.37 6.50 -23.08
C TYR A 277 -4.90 6.51 -22.66
N ARG A 278 -4.46 7.59 -21.99
CA ARG A 278 -3.15 7.64 -21.34
C ARG A 278 -3.25 6.93 -20.00
N ALA A 279 -2.97 5.62 -20.00
CA ALA A 279 -3.10 4.76 -18.82
C ALA A 279 -1.73 4.29 -18.32
N ALA A 280 -1.61 4.09 -17.01
CA ALA A 280 -0.44 3.45 -16.41
C ALA A 280 -0.87 2.42 -15.38
N ALA A 281 -0.07 1.35 -15.22
CA ALA A 281 -0.30 0.31 -14.22
C ALA A 281 0.59 0.51 -12.99
N LEU A 282 0.00 0.36 -11.80
CA LEU A 282 0.68 0.43 -10.51
C LEU A 282 0.42 -0.85 -9.69
N HIS A 283 1.41 -1.74 -9.62
CA HIS A 283 1.31 -3.01 -8.89
C HIS A 283 2.67 -3.47 -8.36
N GLY A 284 2.67 -4.48 -7.49
CA GLY A 284 3.86 -4.92 -6.76
C GLY A 284 5.00 -5.48 -7.61
N ASP A 285 4.76 -5.86 -8.88
CA ASP A 285 5.81 -6.38 -9.77
C ASP A 285 6.53 -5.26 -10.55
N LYS A 286 6.09 -4.01 -10.39
CA LYS A 286 6.78 -2.83 -10.88
C LYS A 286 7.94 -2.46 -9.95
N SER A 287 9.08 -2.06 -10.54
CA SER A 287 10.18 -1.50 -9.76
C SER A 287 9.76 -0.21 -9.05
N GLN A 288 10.48 0.17 -7.99
CA GLN A 288 10.14 1.38 -7.26
C GLN A 288 10.23 2.63 -8.15
N ASP A 289 11.24 2.69 -9.03
CA ASP A 289 11.40 3.80 -9.96
C ASP A 289 10.24 3.90 -10.97
N GLU A 290 9.76 2.77 -11.50
CA GLU A 290 8.60 2.75 -12.38
C GLU A 290 7.33 3.22 -11.66
N ARG A 291 7.17 2.84 -10.38
CA ARG A 291 6.02 3.24 -9.56
C ARG A 291 6.03 4.74 -9.29
N LEU A 292 7.19 5.29 -8.90
CA LEU A 292 7.35 6.73 -8.68
C LEU A 292 7.10 7.52 -9.96
N LYS A 293 7.65 7.08 -11.10
CA LYS A 293 7.41 7.71 -12.41
C LYS A 293 5.94 7.71 -12.80
N ALA A 294 5.25 6.56 -12.66
CA ALA A 294 3.82 6.47 -12.98
C ALA A 294 2.98 7.39 -12.09
N LEU A 295 3.35 7.48 -10.81
CA LEU A 295 2.67 8.33 -9.83
C LEU A 295 2.86 9.81 -10.14
N GLU A 296 4.08 10.22 -10.45
CA GLU A 296 4.41 11.59 -10.80
C GLU A 296 3.73 12.01 -12.11
N ALA A 297 3.80 11.17 -13.14
CA ALA A 297 3.11 11.39 -14.41
C ALA A 297 1.58 11.53 -14.22
N PHE A 298 0.99 10.76 -13.30
CA PHE A 298 -0.42 10.90 -12.96
C PHE A 298 -0.70 12.24 -12.24
N LYS A 299 0.14 12.65 -11.29
CA LYS A 299 0.01 13.95 -10.60
C LYS A 299 0.13 15.14 -11.55
N GLN A 300 1.01 15.04 -12.54
CA GLN A 300 1.24 16.09 -13.56
C GLN A 300 0.19 16.08 -14.68
N GLY A 301 -0.73 15.10 -14.68
CA GLY A 301 -1.75 14.96 -15.72
C GLY A 301 -1.22 14.43 -17.06
N GLU A 302 -0.03 13.85 -17.09
CA GLU A 302 0.52 13.14 -18.25
C GLU A 302 -0.13 11.76 -18.41
N VAL A 303 -0.56 11.15 -17.30
CA VAL A 303 -1.37 9.93 -17.24
C VAL A 303 -2.76 10.30 -16.76
N ASP A 304 -3.79 9.84 -17.47
CA ASP A 304 -5.20 10.07 -17.14
C ASP A 304 -5.77 8.98 -16.23
N LEU A 305 -5.42 7.72 -16.53
CA LEU A 305 -6.00 6.56 -15.84
C LEU A 305 -4.90 5.77 -15.12
N LEU A 306 -4.96 5.74 -13.79
CA LEU A 306 -4.04 4.94 -12.99
C LEU A 306 -4.71 3.64 -12.57
N VAL A 307 -4.29 2.53 -13.21
CA VAL A 307 -4.81 1.18 -12.91
C VAL A 307 -3.95 0.56 -11.81
N CYS A 308 -4.54 0.24 -10.66
CA CYS A 308 -3.77 -0.17 -9.49
C CYS A 308 -4.40 -1.32 -8.71
N THR A 309 -3.56 -2.03 -7.96
CA THR A 309 -4.02 -2.94 -6.90
C THR A 309 -4.18 -2.17 -5.59
N ASP A 310 -4.99 -2.68 -4.66
CA ASP A 310 -5.16 -2.08 -3.33
C ASP A 310 -3.82 -1.85 -2.63
N VAL A 311 -2.96 -2.87 -2.61
CA VAL A 311 -1.64 -2.79 -1.96
C VAL A 311 -0.78 -1.69 -2.56
N ALA A 312 -0.83 -1.50 -3.88
CA ALA A 312 -0.01 -0.50 -4.56
C ALA A 312 -0.59 0.93 -4.48
N ALA A 313 -1.91 1.06 -4.43
CA ALA A 313 -2.59 2.36 -4.30
C ALA A 313 -2.59 2.90 -2.89
N ARG A 314 -2.33 2.05 -1.95
CA ARG A 314 -2.33 2.38 -0.53
C ARG A 314 -1.11 3.24 -0.17
N GLY A 315 -1.30 4.21 0.74
CA GLY A 315 -0.26 5.16 1.13
C GLY A 315 0.07 6.24 0.08
N LEU A 316 -0.59 6.21 -1.10
CA LEU A 316 -0.40 7.26 -2.08
C LEU A 316 -1.08 8.55 -1.63
N ASP A 317 -0.33 9.65 -1.62
CA ASP A 317 -0.90 10.98 -1.42
C ASP A 317 -1.41 11.55 -2.76
N ILE A 318 -2.45 10.87 -3.25
CA ILE A 318 -3.29 11.39 -4.33
C ILE A 318 -4.71 11.38 -3.81
N LYS A 319 -5.27 12.57 -3.74
CA LYS A 319 -6.61 12.87 -3.26
C LYS A 319 -7.34 13.66 -4.32
N ASP A 320 -8.65 13.70 -4.18
CA ASP A 320 -9.52 14.56 -4.99
C ASP A 320 -9.51 14.25 -6.49
N VAL A 321 -9.26 12.97 -6.86
CA VAL A 321 -9.50 12.54 -8.23
C VAL A 321 -11.00 12.60 -8.56
N PRO A 322 -11.37 13.02 -9.79
CA PRO A 322 -12.77 13.14 -10.19
C PRO A 322 -13.56 11.83 -10.06
N ALA A 323 -12.92 10.70 -10.32
CA ALA A 323 -13.59 9.40 -10.22
C ALA A 323 -12.69 8.26 -9.76
N VAL A 324 -13.34 7.27 -9.15
CA VAL A 324 -12.77 5.97 -8.79
C VAL A 324 -13.60 4.87 -9.42
N PHE A 325 -12.94 3.95 -10.12
CA PHE A 325 -13.58 2.76 -10.67
C PHE A 325 -13.08 1.52 -9.94
N ASN A 326 -13.97 0.74 -9.38
CA ASN A 326 -13.71 -0.61 -8.92
C ASN A 326 -13.98 -1.57 -10.10
N TYR A 327 -12.95 -1.87 -10.90
CA TYR A 327 -13.03 -2.87 -11.97
C TYR A 327 -13.41 -4.24 -11.41
N ASP A 328 -12.83 -4.58 -10.26
CA ASP A 328 -13.20 -5.73 -9.45
C ASP A 328 -13.74 -5.26 -8.10
N VAL A 329 -14.83 -5.89 -7.64
CA VAL A 329 -15.32 -5.68 -6.27
C VAL A 329 -14.21 -6.10 -5.29
N PRO A 330 -13.85 -5.27 -4.29
CA PRO A 330 -12.80 -5.62 -3.35
C PRO A 330 -13.17 -6.85 -2.51
N PHE A 331 -12.18 -7.66 -2.16
CA PHE A 331 -12.39 -8.83 -1.30
C PHE A 331 -12.81 -8.46 0.12
N ASN A 332 -12.36 -7.29 0.61
CA ASN A 332 -12.71 -6.72 1.92
C ASN A 332 -13.59 -5.49 1.74
N ALA A 333 -14.68 -5.42 2.49
CA ALA A 333 -15.57 -4.26 2.48
C ALA A 333 -14.86 -2.96 2.93
N GLU A 334 -13.86 -3.05 3.82
CA GLU A 334 -13.04 -1.92 4.26
C GLU A 334 -12.19 -1.34 3.13
N ASP A 335 -11.68 -2.18 2.23
CA ASP A 335 -10.95 -1.72 1.05
C ASP A 335 -11.85 -0.89 0.13
N TYR A 336 -13.16 -1.19 0.05
CA TYR A 336 -14.10 -0.35 -0.68
C TYR A 336 -14.08 1.11 -0.19
N VAL A 337 -14.17 1.31 1.11
CA VAL A 337 -14.13 2.66 1.71
C VAL A 337 -12.79 3.35 1.44
N HIS A 338 -11.68 2.61 1.49
CA HIS A 338 -10.35 3.14 1.19
C HIS A 338 -10.16 3.51 -0.28
N ARG A 339 -10.77 2.75 -1.20
CA ARG A 339 -10.74 3.04 -2.64
C ARG A 339 -11.54 4.30 -2.96
N ILE A 340 -12.81 4.36 -2.53
CA ILE A 340 -13.66 5.53 -2.80
C ILE A 340 -13.17 6.80 -2.08
N GLY A 341 -12.45 6.63 -0.96
CA GLY A 341 -11.82 7.74 -0.26
C GLY A 341 -10.68 8.43 -1.02
N ARG A 342 -10.42 8.08 -2.29
CA ARG A 342 -9.54 8.83 -3.21
C ARG A 342 -10.26 9.94 -3.93
N THR A 343 -11.58 10.00 -3.85
CA THR A 343 -12.43 11.04 -4.42
C THR A 343 -13.34 11.66 -3.36
N GLY A 344 -13.99 12.77 -3.66
CA GLY A 344 -15.04 13.37 -2.83
C GLY A 344 -14.58 13.96 -1.50
N ARG A 345 -13.36 14.51 -1.43
CA ARG A 345 -12.83 15.18 -0.23
C ARG A 345 -12.92 16.70 -0.34
N ALA A 346 -12.73 17.38 0.78
CA ALA A 346 -12.71 18.85 0.89
C ALA A 346 -13.95 19.55 0.31
N GLY A 347 -15.12 18.89 0.28
CA GLY A 347 -16.36 19.47 -0.24
C GLY A 347 -16.56 19.33 -1.75
N ALA A 348 -15.62 18.71 -2.48
CA ALA A 348 -15.79 18.37 -3.89
C ALA A 348 -16.67 17.10 -4.05
N SER A 349 -17.56 17.09 -5.05
CA SER A 349 -18.32 15.90 -5.42
C SER A 349 -17.42 14.93 -6.16
N GLY A 350 -17.39 13.67 -5.72
CA GLY A 350 -16.65 12.59 -6.37
C GLY A 350 -17.57 11.50 -6.91
N LEU A 351 -17.11 10.76 -7.92
CA LEU A 351 -17.83 9.60 -8.46
C LEU A 351 -17.10 8.31 -8.13
N ALA A 352 -17.80 7.34 -7.58
CA ALA A 352 -17.32 5.97 -7.39
C ALA A 352 -18.19 4.99 -8.17
N VAL A 353 -17.61 4.29 -9.12
CA VAL A 353 -18.29 3.29 -9.95
C VAL A 353 -17.74 1.91 -9.62
N THR A 354 -18.64 0.98 -9.30
CA THR A 354 -18.28 -0.42 -9.01
C THR A 354 -18.94 -1.34 -10.02
N LEU A 355 -18.11 -2.16 -10.67
CA LEU A 355 -18.58 -3.15 -11.66
C LEU A 355 -18.77 -4.49 -10.95
N VAL A 356 -20.01 -4.97 -10.97
CA VAL A 356 -20.45 -6.14 -10.22
C VAL A 356 -20.69 -7.30 -11.18
N ALA A 357 -19.94 -8.36 -11.05
CA ALA A 357 -20.20 -9.62 -11.73
C ALA A 357 -21.23 -10.45 -10.94
N PRO A 358 -21.95 -11.41 -11.58
CA PRO A 358 -22.92 -12.24 -10.88
C PRO A 358 -22.36 -13.00 -9.68
N SER A 359 -21.06 -13.32 -9.69
CA SER A 359 -20.33 -13.96 -8.59
C SER A 359 -20.11 -13.08 -7.37
N ASP A 360 -20.24 -11.75 -7.50
CA ASP A 360 -19.79 -10.79 -6.50
C ASP A 360 -20.87 -10.42 -5.48
N SER A 361 -22.05 -11.04 -5.54
CA SER A 361 -23.23 -10.72 -4.72
C SER A 361 -22.94 -10.71 -3.21
N ARG A 362 -22.11 -11.66 -2.73
CA ARG A 362 -21.71 -11.74 -1.32
C ARG A 362 -20.82 -10.54 -0.93
N LEU A 363 -19.85 -10.18 -1.76
CA LEU A 363 -18.96 -9.05 -1.50
C LEU A 363 -19.73 -7.73 -1.44
N VAL A 364 -20.72 -7.55 -2.34
CA VAL A 364 -21.62 -6.39 -2.34
C VAL A 364 -22.43 -6.33 -1.04
N ALA A 365 -22.99 -7.47 -0.57
CA ALA A 365 -23.73 -7.53 0.69
C ALA A 365 -22.86 -7.17 1.91
N ASP A 366 -21.58 -7.54 1.91
CA ASP A 366 -20.66 -7.17 2.99
C ASP A 366 -20.31 -5.67 2.95
N ILE A 367 -20.22 -5.07 1.76
CA ILE A 367 -20.08 -3.60 1.58
C ILE A 367 -21.34 -2.89 2.11
N GLU A 368 -22.54 -3.34 1.75
CA GLU A 368 -23.82 -2.77 2.26
C GLU A 368 -23.86 -2.72 3.80
N LYS A 369 -23.47 -3.82 4.46
CA LYS A 369 -23.40 -3.89 5.92
C LYS A 369 -22.44 -2.85 6.50
N LEU A 370 -21.28 -2.65 5.84
CA LEU A 370 -20.26 -1.72 6.32
C LEU A 370 -20.69 -0.27 6.16
N ILE A 371 -21.18 0.11 4.97
CA ILE A 371 -21.58 1.50 4.68
C ILE A 371 -22.96 1.84 5.22
N LYS A 372 -23.72 0.83 5.69
CA LYS A 372 -25.11 0.94 6.21
C LYS A 372 -26.08 1.61 5.20
N THR A 373 -25.83 1.41 3.93
CA THR A 373 -26.63 1.96 2.83
C THR A 373 -26.96 0.85 1.86
N ARG A 374 -28.24 0.72 1.47
CA ARG A 374 -28.66 -0.28 0.49
C ARG A 374 -28.08 0.04 -0.88
N ILE A 375 -27.46 -0.96 -1.50
CA ILE A 375 -26.86 -0.86 -2.82
C ILE A 375 -27.86 -1.34 -3.88
N THR A 376 -28.12 -0.50 -4.87
CA THR A 376 -28.88 -0.89 -6.05
C THR A 376 -27.89 -1.12 -7.20
N VAL A 377 -27.88 -2.34 -7.74
CA VAL A 377 -27.06 -2.67 -8.91
C VAL A 377 -27.88 -2.38 -10.16
N GLU A 378 -27.43 -1.40 -10.93
CA GLU A 378 -28.08 -0.93 -12.14
C GLU A 378 -27.53 -1.67 -13.38
N THR A 379 -28.34 -1.82 -14.43
CA THR A 379 -27.87 -2.30 -15.73
C THR A 379 -27.65 -1.12 -16.64
N LEU A 380 -26.39 -0.91 -17.08
CA LEU A 380 -26.06 0.19 -17.99
C LEU A 380 -26.45 -0.21 -19.41
N ALA A 381 -27.26 0.65 -20.07
CA ALA A 381 -27.60 0.46 -21.49
C ALA A 381 -26.37 0.79 -22.36
N MET A 382 -25.63 -0.23 -22.77
CA MET A 382 -24.47 -0.07 -23.62
C MET A 382 -24.86 0.06 -25.08
N PRO A 383 -24.32 1.01 -25.87
CA PRO A 383 -24.50 1.03 -27.31
C PRO A 383 -24.02 -0.29 -27.91
N SER A 384 -24.89 -0.97 -28.68
CA SER A 384 -24.57 -2.27 -29.26
C SER A 384 -23.37 -2.14 -30.19
N ALA A 385 -22.38 -3.06 -30.09
CA ALA A 385 -21.20 -3.09 -30.96
C ALA A 385 -21.56 -3.23 -32.48
N ARG A 386 -22.77 -3.65 -32.81
CA ARG A 386 -23.25 -3.77 -34.16
C ARG A 386 -23.55 -2.44 -34.88
N ALA A 387 -23.72 -1.34 -34.14
CA ALA A 387 -24.02 -0.04 -34.75
C ALA A 387 -22.78 0.65 -35.36
N ARG A 388 -21.58 0.38 -34.89
CA ARG A 388 -20.34 1.02 -35.42
C ARG A 388 -19.80 0.37 -36.71
N GLN A 389 -20.13 -0.87 -37.02
CA GLN A 389 -19.73 -1.49 -38.28
C GLN A 389 -20.61 -1.09 -39.51
N ARG A 390 -21.71 -0.37 -39.29
CA ARG A 390 -22.59 0.09 -40.36
C ARG A 390 -22.32 1.52 -40.82
N SER A 391 -21.54 2.31 -40.14
CA SER A 391 -21.20 3.68 -40.53
C SER A 391 -19.99 3.80 -41.47
N ASP A 392 -19.24 2.70 -41.67
CA ASP A 392 -18.06 2.69 -42.54
C ASP A 392 -18.30 1.98 -43.91
N ALA A 393 -19.55 1.60 -44.16
CA ALA A 393 -19.96 0.97 -45.43
C ALA A 393 -21.09 1.77 -46.06
N GLY A 394 -20.77 2.90 -46.69
CA GLY A 394 -21.76 3.73 -47.33
C GLY A 394 -21.22 4.81 -48.26
N GLU A 395 -20.38 4.47 -49.22
CA GLU A 395 -20.34 5.21 -50.45
C GLU A 395 -20.87 4.31 -51.62
N PRO A 396 -21.89 4.70 -52.35
CA PRO A 396 -22.39 3.92 -53.51
C PRO A 396 -21.42 4.09 -54.67
N ARG A 397 -20.72 3.03 -55.03
CA ARG A 397 -20.02 2.97 -56.33
C ARG A 397 -21.05 2.94 -57.45
N SER A 398 -21.02 3.98 -58.23
CA SER A 398 -21.72 4.17 -59.52
C SER A 398 -21.60 2.98 -60.45
N GLU A 399 -22.73 2.56 -60.96
CA GLU A 399 -22.89 1.62 -62.05
C GLU A 399 -22.15 2.09 -63.30
N ARG A 400 -21.47 1.16 -63.99
CA ARG A 400 -21.14 1.25 -65.42
C ARG A 400 -21.68 0.02 -66.13
N PRO A 401 -22.23 0.23 -67.31
CA PRO A 401 -23.09 -0.75 -67.98
C PRO A 401 -22.36 -1.82 -68.81
N SER A 402 -23.13 -2.87 -69.03
CA SER A 402 -22.97 -4.07 -69.80
C SER A 402 -22.36 -3.92 -71.17
N GLY A 403 -21.77 -5.00 -71.63
CA GLY A 403 -21.64 -5.30 -73.05
C GLY A 403 -20.73 -6.50 -73.31
N TYR A 404 -21.31 -7.52 -73.71
CA TYR A 404 -21.09 -8.42 -74.88
C TYR A 404 -21.21 -9.92 -74.56
N GLN A 405 -22.14 -10.49 -75.33
CA GLN A 405 -22.44 -11.89 -75.49
C GLN A 405 -21.32 -12.63 -76.21
N GLU A 406 -21.22 -13.94 -76.03
CA GLU A 406 -21.42 -15.07 -76.99
C GLU A 406 -20.83 -16.35 -76.36
N ALA A 407 -21.65 -17.28 -76.13
CA ALA A 407 -22.05 -18.51 -76.82
C ALA A 407 -20.90 -19.53 -77.10
N ARG A 408 -21.02 -20.71 -76.57
CA ARG A 408 -21.24 -22.00 -77.22
C ARG A 408 -21.02 -23.23 -76.38
N ASN A 409 -22.09 -24.00 -76.30
CA ASN A 409 -22.23 -25.45 -76.36
C ASN A 409 -21.13 -26.40 -75.93
N GLY A 410 -21.56 -27.37 -75.14
CA GLY A 410 -20.89 -28.64 -74.99
C GLY A 410 -21.46 -29.52 -73.86
N THR A 411 -22.43 -30.32 -74.20
CA THR A 411 -23.02 -31.45 -73.47
C THR A 411 -22.00 -32.43 -72.94
N SER A 412 -22.18 -32.95 -71.70
CA SER A 412 -22.44 -34.37 -71.48
C SER A 412 -22.43 -34.74 -69.98
N HIS A 413 -23.43 -35.54 -69.66
CA HIS A 413 -23.66 -36.38 -68.49
C HIS A 413 -22.41 -36.94 -67.76
N PHE A 414 -22.45 -37.04 -66.42
CA PHE A 414 -22.54 -38.28 -65.68
C PHE A 414 -22.51 -38.03 -64.16
N ALA A 415 -23.48 -38.58 -63.49
CA ALA A 415 -23.59 -39.26 -62.24
C ALA A 415 -22.66 -38.89 -61.04
N SER A 416 -23.33 -38.45 -59.95
CA SER A 416 -23.30 -39.02 -58.62
C SER A 416 -21.96 -39.55 -58.06
N SER A 417 -21.42 -38.84 -57.06
CA SER A 417 -21.04 -39.44 -55.77
C SER A 417 -20.56 -38.37 -54.82
N ARG A 418 -21.19 -38.31 -53.68
CA ARG A 418 -20.72 -37.53 -52.51
C ARG A 418 -19.41 -38.15 -51.99
N PRO A 419 -18.37 -37.38 -51.71
CA PRO A 419 -17.34 -37.82 -50.80
C PRO A 419 -17.58 -37.26 -49.38
N VAL A 420 -17.41 -38.18 -48.47
CA VAL A 420 -17.37 -38.07 -47.02
C VAL A 420 -16.38 -37.01 -46.57
N ARG A 421 -16.81 -36.17 -45.63
CA ARG A 421 -16.01 -35.18 -44.92
C ARG A 421 -14.85 -35.85 -44.19
N GLY A 422 -13.66 -35.73 -44.72
CA GLY A 422 -12.42 -36.14 -44.05
C GLY A 422 -12.11 -35.20 -42.89
N THR A 423 -12.01 -35.77 -41.73
CA THR A 423 -11.49 -35.13 -40.50
C THR A 423 -10.03 -34.71 -40.73
N ARG A 424 -9.76 -33.42 -40.60
CA ARG A 424 -8.38 -32.89 -40.50
C ARG A 424 -7.72 -33.48 -39.28
N PRO A 425 -6.49 -33.98 -39.34
CA PRO A 425 -5.74 -34.40 -38.17
C PRO A 425 -5.43 -33.16 -37.30
N VAL A 426 -5.85 -33.22 -36.03
CA VAL A 426 -5.44 -32.27 -34.97
C VAL A 426 -3.94 -32.49 -34.79
N ARG A 427 -3.13 -31.49 -35.10
CA ARG A 427 -1.71 -31.45 -34.76
C ARG A 427 -1.63 -31.39 -33.23
N ALA A 428 -1.17 -32.46 -32.60
CA ALA A 428 -0.86 -32.49 -31.17
C ALA A 428 0.18 -31.40 -30.87
N ALA A 429 -0.07 -30.57 -29.88
CA ALA A 429 0.92 -29.67 -29.31
C ALA A 429 2.10 -30.51 -28.78
N PRO A 430 3.35 -30.04 -28.86
CA PRO A 430 4.47 -30.73 -28.26
C PRO A 430 4.22 -30.83 -26.75
N ALA A 431 4.17 -32.06 -26.25
CA ALA A 431 4.15 -32.34 -24.81
C ALA A 431 5.46 -31.83 -24.20
N ASP A 432 5.37 -30.99 -23.21
CA ASP A 432 6.53 -30.55 -22.41
C ASP A 432 6.95 -31.74 -21.53
N PRO A 433 8.18 -32.28 -21.68
CA PRO A 433 8.62 -33.46 -20.91
C PRO A 433 8.69 -33.26 -19.41
N PHE A 434 8.49 -32.01 -18.94
CA PHE A 434 8.60 -31.63 -17.54
C PHE A 434 7.37 -32.01 -16.71
N PHE A 435 6.22 -32.28 -17.32
CA PHE A 435 4.96 -32.56 -16.61
C PHE A 435 4.52 -34.02 -16.63
N ASP A 436 5.18 -34.89 -17.41
CA ASP A 436 4.74 -36.29 -17.58
C ASP A 436 5.55 -37.34 -16.81
N ARG A 437 6.47 -36.93 -15.95
CA ARG A 437 7.22 -37.90 -15.08
C ARG A 437 7.15 -37.47 -13.62
N PRO A 438 6.88 -38.39 -12.68
CA PRO A 438 7.08 -38.12 -11.26
C PRO A 438 8.55 -37.78 -11.01
N TYR A 439 8.80 -36.78 -10.17
CA TYR A 439 10.15 -36.38 -9.74
C TYR A 439 10.81 -37.55 -9.00
N GLU A 440 11.72 -38.23 -9.65
CA GLU A 440 12.64 -39.16 -9.00
C GLU A 440 13.91 -38.39 -8.62
N ALA A 441 14.12 -38.21 -7.31
CA ALA A 441 15.35 -37.63 -6.80
C ALA A 441 16.55 -38.49 -7.23
N SER A 442 17.47 -37.94 -8.03
CA SER A 442 18.69 -38.63 -8.41
C SER A 442 19.55 -38.92 -7.18
N ALA A 443 19.85 -40.19 -6.95
CA ALA A 443 20.62 -40.67 -5.81
C ALA A 443 22.13 -40.43 -5.93
N SER A 444 22.56 -39.22 -6.37
CA SER A 444 23.98 -38.85 -6.43
C SER A 444 24.21 -37.37 -6.32
N GLU A 445 23.88 -36.76 -5.18
CA GLU A 445 24.52 -35.55 -4.73
C GLU A 445 25.17 -35.80 -3.37
N ALA A 446 26.49 -35.67 -3.33
CA ALA A 446 27.27 -35.72 -2.11
C ALA A 446 26.72 -34.66 -1.14
N PRO A 447 26.61 -34.96 0.16
CA PRO A 447 26.10 -33.99 1.13
C PRO A 447 26.98 -32.75 1.16
N PRO A 448 26.40 -31.56 1.36
CA PRO A 448 27.14 -30.31 1.34
C PRO A 448 28.22 -30.27 2.41
N THR A 449 29.39 -29.72 2.08
CA THR A 449 30.65 -29.74 2.84
C THR A 449 30.63 -29.09 4.22
N TRP A 450 29.49 -28.63 4.72
CA TRP A 450 29.32 -28.04 6.07
C TRP A 450 28.93 -29.07 7.15
N GLU A 451 28.53 -30.29 6.77
CA GLU A 451 28.32 -31.41 7.71
C GLU A 451 29.60 -32.26 7.85
N SER A 452 30.59 -31.75 8.59
CA SER A 452 31.73 -32.57 9.00
C SER A 452 31.33 -33.50 10.15
N LYS A 453 31.29 -34.82 9.88
CA LYS A 453 31.21 -35.84 10.93
C LYS A 453 32.45 -35.76 11.82
N PRO A 454 32.33 -35.82 13.17
CA PRO A 454 33.49 -35.92 14.04
C PRO A 454 34.24 -37.21 13.82
N ALA A 455 35.57 -37.13 13.66
CA ALA A 455 36.46 -38.26 13.54
C ALA A 455 36.45 -39.12 14.82
N PRO A 456 36.45 -40.46 14.74
CA PRO A 456 36.55 -41.31 15.91
C PRO A 456 37.97 -41.30 16.47
N GLY A 457 38.13 -40.88 17.72
CA GLY A 457 39.33 -41.10 18.51
C GLY A 457 40.11 -39.84 18.92
N SER A 458 39.63 -39.11 19.93
CA SER A 458 40.49 -38.42 20.86
C SER A 458 39.88 -38.44 22.26
N THR A 459 40.61 -39.12 23.15
CA THR A 459 40.34 -39.23 24.58
C THR A 459 40.28 -37.83 25.20
N LEU A 460 39.13 -37.41 25.69
CA LEU A 460 38.95 -36.21 26.46
C LEU A 460 39.68 -36.29 27.80
N ARG A 461 40.80 -35.61 27.91
CA ARG A 461 41.39 -35.25 29.20
C ARG A 461 40.47 -34.21 29.89
N GLN A 462 39.84 -34.62 30.97
CA GLN A 462 39.10 -33.73 31.85
C GLN A 462 40.07 -32.70 32.48
N ILE A 463 39.93 -31.43 32.06
CA ILE A 463 40.57 -30.32 32.76
C ILE A 463 39.62 -29.89 33.87
N LYS A 464 39.97 -30.21 35.10
CA LYS A 464 39.31 -29.65 36.31
C LYS A 464 39.59 -28.17 36.40
N ALA A 465 38.54 -27.34 36.29
CA ALA A 465 38.62 -25.92 36.55
C ALA A 465 38.94 -25.65 38.02
N LYS A 466 40.09 -25.04 38.31
CA LYS A 466 40.39 -24.47 39.61
C LYS A 466 39.57 -23.19 39.80
N ARG A 467 38.56 -23.20 40.66
CA ARG A 467 37.90 -22.02 41.19
C ARG A 467 38.87 -21.25 42.05
N LYS A 468 39.30 -20.05 41.63
CA LYS A 468 39.86 -19.02 42.52
C LYS A 468 38.70 -18.21 43.11
N VAL A 469 38.51 -18.33 44.42
CA VAL A 469 37.60 -17.49 45.19
C VAL A 469 38.39 -16.22 45.57
N PRO A 470 37.91 -15.00 45.29
CA PRO A 470 38.56 -13.80 45.81
C PRO A 470 38.26 -13.69 47.32
N ALA A 471 39.33 -13.61 48.09
CA ALA A 471 39.26 -13.32 49.51
C ALA A 471 39.01 -11.81 49.71
N LEU A 472 37.76 -11.46 49.96
CA LEU A 472 37.37 -10.14 50.48
C LEU A 472 36.01 -10.30 51.17
N PHE A 473 36.09 -10.67 52.45
CA PHE A 473 35.17 -10.37 53.57
C PHE A 473 35.57 -11.22 54.74
N LYS A 474 36.45 -10.68 55.63
CA LYS A 474 36.56 -11.09 57.01
C LYS A 474 35.69 -10.16 57.85
N PRO A 475 34.76 -10.65 58.66
CA PRO A 475 34.10 -9.79 59.66
C PRO A 475 35.10 -9.47 60.78
N ALA A 476 35.16 -8.20 61.16
CA ALA A 476 35.89 -7.75 62.40
C ALA A 476 35.19 -8.26 63.65
N GLY A 477 35.94 -8.96 64.47
CA GLY A 477 35.45 -9.46 65.73
C GLY A 477 35.30 -8.35 66.77
N SER A 478 34.31 -8.58 67.60
CA SER A 478 34.00 -7.92 68.83
C SER A 478 35.17 -7.91 69.82
N VAL A 479 35.44 -6.77 70.42
CA VAL A 479 35.62 -6.53 71.91
C VAL A 479 34.93 -5.25 72.22
#